data_415eaca2e25f2d60cfdb8ead79562a24
#
_entry.id   415eaca2e25f2d60cfdb8ead79562a24
#
_cell.length_a   1.000
_cell.length_b   1.000
_cell.length_c   1.000
_cell.angle_alpha   90.00
_cell.angle_beta   90.00
_cell.angle_gamma   90.00
#
_symmetry.space_group_name_H-M   'P 1'
#
loop_
_entity.id
_entity.type
_entity.pdbx_description
1 polymer ?
#
loop_
_entity_poly.entity_id
_entity_poly.type
_entity_poly.pdbx_seq_one_letter_code
_entity_poly.pdbx_strand_id
1 'polypeptide(L)'
;MAGYLAGNVDKWIYIDIADQHPDSIRFIKDCEKAIGKEIEILRSKEYSSVEGCARVFGGFRNPGNGFAPCTNWLKKRVRKEWEEQHKDYELTYIWGFDQKEKNRAERTIEANPQANHEFPLLDRQLSKEEVHGLFERTFDFARPKMYELGYPNNNCIGCIK
;
A
#
# COMPACT_ATOMS: atom_id res chain seq x y z
N MET A 1 6.00 8.77 1.38
CA MET A 1 5.92 10.19 0.89
C MET A 1 4.51 10.78 0.99
N ALA A 2 3.45 10.13 0.45
CA ALA A 2 2.10 10.74 0.49
C ALA A 2 1.67 11.18 1.88
N GLY A 3 1.71 10.30 2.87
CA GLY A 3 1.36 10.65 4.24
C GLY A 3 2.27 11.72 4.87
N TYR A 4 3.57 11.72 4.54
CA TYR A 4 4.49 12.77 4.97
C TYR A 4 4.09 14.15 4.40
N LEU A 5 3.68 14.19 3.13
CA LEU A 5 3.24 15.41 2.47
C LEU A 5 1.85 15.89 2.90
N ALA A 6 0.98 14.98 3.34
CA ALA A 6 -0.30 15.31 3.94
C ALA A 6 -0.13 16.00 5.30
N GLY A 7 0.94 15.64 6.04
CA GLY A 7 1.31 16.27 7.31
C GLY A 7 0.52 15.72 8.51
N ASN A 8 -0.78 15.81 8.48
CA ASN A 8 -1.64 15.42 9.62
C ASN A 8 -2.21 14.02 9.42
N VAL A 9 -1.45 12.99 9.81
CA VAL A 9 -1.85 11.58 9.71
C VAL A 9 -1.99 11.00 11.11
N ASP A 10 -3.19 10.55 11.45
CA ASP A 10 -3.50 9.98 12.78
C ASP A 10 -3.03 8.53 12.90
N LYS A 11 -3.26 7.74 11.84
CA LYS A 11 -2.93 6.32 11.80
C LYS A 11 -2.10 5.96 10.58
N TRP A 12 -1.02 5.24 10.82
CA TRP A 12 -0.18 4.64 9.80
C TRP A 12 -0.37 3.14 9.85
N ILE A 13 -0.69 2.53 8.71
CA ILE A 13 -1.03 1.11 8.62
C ILE A 13 -0.16 0.47 7.54
N TYR A 14 0.40 -0.68 7.86
CA TYR A 14 1.09 -1.54 6.91
C TYR A 14 0.43 -2.91 6.87
N ILE A 15 0.03 -3.37 5.70
CA ILE A 15 -0.51 -4.72 5.50
C ILE A 15 0.65 -5.64 5.11
N ASP A 16 1.06 -6.48 6.05
CA ASP A 16 2.15 -7.42 5.89
C ASP A 16 1.67 -8.73 5.22
N ILE A 17 2.43 -9.20 4.24
CA ILE A 17 2.17 -10.43 3.49
C ILE A 17 3.48 -11.21 3.42
N ALA A 18 3.44 -12.50 3.69
CA ALA A 18 4.63 -13.36 3.76
C ALA A 18 5.52 -13.33 2.49
N ASP A 19 4.92 -13.07 1.32
CA ASP A 19 5.62 -13.00 0.04
C ASP A 19 6.30 -11.65 -0.24
N GLN A 20 6.21 -10.69 0.65
CA GLN A 20 6.94 -9.42 0.51
C GLN A 20 8.41 -9.63 0.82
N HIS A 21 9.26 -8.79 0.23
CA HIS A 21 10.70 -8.86 0.50
C HIS A 21 10.95 -8.58 2.00
N PRO A 22 11.80 -9.38 2.69
CA PRO A 22 12.07 -9.21 4.14
C PRO A 22 12.51 -7.79 4.53
N ASP A 23 13.20 -7.10 3.61
CA ASP A 23 13.60 -5.70 3.79
C ASP A 23 12.42 -4.72 3.99
N SER A 24 11.20 -5.12 3.63
CA SER A 24 10.02 -4.29 3.86
C SER A 24 9.81 -3.97 5.35
N ILE A 25 10.13 -4.90 6.24
CA ILE A 25 10.05 -4.68 7.69
C ILE A 25 11.12 -3.71 8.18
N ARG A 26 12.37 -3.80 7.65
CA ARG A 26 13.39 -2.78 7.91
C ARG A 26 12.87 -1.40 7.52
N PHE A 27 12.36 -1.28 6.28
CA PHE A 27 11.86 -0.02 5.75
C PHE A 27 10.71 0.57 6.60
N ILE A 28 9.78 -0.26 7.08
CA ILE A 28 8.69 0.19 7.97
C ILE A 28 9.26 0.74 9.29
N LYS A 29 10.24 0.05 9.90
CA LYS A 29 10.89 0.52 11.12
C LYS A 29 11.65 1.83 10.94
N ASP A 30 12.29 2.02 9.79
CA ASP A 30 12.97 3.28 9.47
C ASP A 30 11.95 4.42 9.26
N CYS A 31 10.81 4.12 8.62
CA CYS A 31 9.70 5.06 8.54
C CYS A 31 9.16 5.45 9.91
N GLU A 32 8.92 4.50 10.83
CA GLU A 32 8.47 4.79 12.20
C GLU A 32 9.39 5.77 12.91
N LYS A 33 10.71 5.53 12.83
CA LYS A 33 11.71 6.42 13.43
C LYS A 33 11.65 7.82 12.82
N ALA A 34 11.56 7.91 11.49
CA ALA A 34 11.57 9.17 10.77
C ALA A 34 10.31 10.02 10.99
N ILE A 35 9.16 9.41 11.11
CA ILE A 35 7.88 10.09 11.35
C ILE A 35 7.56 10.27 12.83
N GLY A 36 8.27 9.56 13.73
CA GLY A 36 8.03 9.60 15.17
C GLY A 36 6.68 9.02 15.60
N LYS A 37 6.09 8.14 14.79
CA LYS A 37 4.79 7.48 15.04
C LYS A 37 4.89 6.00 14.75
N GLU A 38 4.16 5.19 15.51
CA GLU A 38 4.03 3.75 15.28
C GLU A 38 3.25 3.47 13.98
N ILE A 39 3.66 2.43 13.26
CA ILE A 39 2.96 1.91 12.09
C ILE A 39 2.29 0.59 12.48
N GLU A 40 0.97 0.57 12.52
CA GLU A 40 0.19 -0.62 12.84
C GLU A 40 0.35 -1.68 11.75
N ILE A 41 0.81 -2.87 12.13
CA ILE A 41 1.02 -3.98 11.19
C ILE A 41 -0.21 -4.87 11.19
N LEU A 42 -0.91 -4.91 10.07
CA LEU A 42 -2.07 -5.76 9.85
C LEU A 42 -1.71 -6.99 9.02
N ARG A 43 -2.38 -8.11 9.29
CA ARG A 43 -2.23 -9.37 8.54
C ARG A 43 -3.58 -10.01 8.31
N SER A 44 -3.70 -10.75 7.21
CA SER A 44 -4.87 -11.61 7.00
C SER A 44 -4.89 -12.75 8.03
N LYS A 45 -6.07 -13.00 8.57
CA LYS A 45 -6.31 -14.11 9.51
C LYS A 45 -6.55 -15.45 8.78
N GLU A 46 -6.92 -15.39 7.51
CA GLU A 46 -7.32 -16.57 6.73
C GLU A 46 -6.18 -17.13 5.88
N TYR A 47 -5.40 -16.26 5.27
CA TYR A 47 -4.30 -16.65 4.37
C TYR A 47 -3.04 -15.85 4.70
N SER A 48 -1.90 -16.54 4.79
CA SER A 48 -0.62 -15.90 5.04
C SER A 48 0.15 -15.52 3.78
N SER A 49 -0.14 -16.20 2.64
CA SER A 49 0.67 -16.10 1.43
C SER A 49 -0.17 -16.00 0.14
N VAL A 50 0.47 -15.45 -0.89
CA VAL A 50 -0.08 -15.40 -2.25
C VAL A 50 -0.32 -16.81 -2.81
N GLU A 51 0.61 -17.74 -2.54
CA GLU A 51 0.49 -19.14 -2.93
C GLU A 51 -0.72 -19.80 -2.26
N GLY A 52 -0.91 -19.59 -0.95
CA GLY A 52 -2.07 -20.10 -0.21
C GLY A 52 -3.39 -19.66 -0.84
N CYS A 53 -3.52 -18.37 -1.19
CA CYS A 53 -4.68 -17.87 -1.92
C CYS A 53 -4.82 -18.54 -3.30
N ALA A 54 -3.73 -18.66 -4.06
CA ALA A 54 -3.78 -19.19 -5.41
C ALA A 54 -4.22 -20.68 -5.44
N ARG A 55 -3.79 -21.48 -4.48
CA ARG A 55 -4.19 -22.90 -4.34
C ARG A 55 -5.69 -23.03 -4.11
N VAL A 56 -6.27 -22.20 -3.26
CA VAL A 56 -7.72 -22.27 -2.93
C VAL A 56 -8.59 -21.75 -4.09
N PHE A 57 -8.15 -20.70 -4.77
CA PHE A 57 -8.96 -20.04 -5.81
C PHE A 57 -8.58 -20.44 -7.26
N GLY A 58 -7.79 -21.49 -7.43
CA GLY A 58 -7.46 -22.05 -8.75
C GLY A 58 -6.50 -21.20 -9.58
N GLY A 59 -5.72 -20.30 -8.96
CA GLY A 59 -4.71 -19.53 -9.68
C GLY A 59 -4.39 -18.16 -9.06
N PHE A 60 -3.29 -17.57 -9.55
CA PHE A 60 -2.83 -16.25 -9.10
C PHE A 60 -3.68 -15.10 -9.63
N ARG A 61 -4.27 -15.28 -10.80
CA ARG A 61 -5.12 -14.28 -11.46
C ARG A 61 -6.11 -14.96 -12.38
N ASN A 62 -7.37 -14.53 -12.33
CA ASN A 62 -8.37 -14.96 -13.29
C ASN A 62 -8.13 -14.26 -14.64
N PRO A 63 -7.92 -14.98 -15.75
CA PRO A 63 -7.63 -14.38 -17.05
C PRO A 63 -8.82 -13.61 -17.63
N GLY A 64 -10.06 -14.01 -17.31
CA GLY A 64 -11.26 -13.41 -17.88
C GLY A 64 -11.60 -12.04 -17.30
N ASN A 65 -11.50 -11.88 -15.97
CA ASN A 65 -11.90 -10.63 -15.29
C ASN A 65 -10.74 -9.92 -14.55
N GLY A 66 -9.53 -10.47 -14.63
CA GLY A 66 -8.36 -9.91 -13.96
C GLY A 66 -8.37 -10.03 -12.43
N PHE A 67 -9.33 -10.74 -11.84
CA PHE A 67 -9.42 -10.94 -10.40
C PHE A 67 -8.15 -11.64 -9.87
N ALA A 68 -7.59 -11.10 -8.81
CA ALA A 68 -6.44 -11.68 -8.12
C ALA A 68 -6.81 -11.94 -6.66
N PRO A 69 -6.94 -13.22 -6.26
CA PRO A 69 -7.33 -13.60 -4.90
C PRO A 69 -6.49 -12.93 -3.83
N CYS A 70 -5.17 -12.90 -4.00
CA CYS A 70 -4.26 -12.27 -3.05
C CYS A 70 -4.56 -10.79 -2.80
N THR A 71 -5.00 -10.02 -3.81
CA THR A 71 -5.39 -8.62 -3.60
C THR A 71 -6.63 -8.50 -2.74
N ASN A 72 -7.58 -9.40 -2.94
CA ASN A 72 -8.82 -9.39 -2.17
C ASN A 72 -8.60 -9.85 -0.74
N TRP A 73 -8.00 -11.02 -0.56
CA TRP A 73 -7.91 -11.70 0.74
C TRP A 73 -6.77 -11.20 1.62
N LEU A 74 -5.62 -10.85 1.03
CA LEU A 74 -4.45 -10.41 1.78
C LEU A 74 -4.34 -8.88 1.94
N LYS A 75 -5.17 -8.09 1.23
CA LYS A 75 -5.12 -6.63 1.30
C LYS A 75 -6.49 -6.01 1.56
N LYS A 76 -7.43 -6.13 0.60
CA LYS A 76 -8.72 -5.43 0.70
C LYS A 76 -9.55 -5.89 1.90
N ARG A 77 -9.61 -7.19 2.17
CA ARG A 77 -10.36 -7.74 3.30
C ARG A 77 -9.73 -7.35 4.63
N VAL A 78 -8.40 -7.41 4.75
CA VAL A 78 -7.67 -6.96 5.94
C VAL A 78 -7.99 -5.50 6.25
N ARG A 79 -7.97 -4.64 5.22
CA ARG A 79 -8.37 -3.24 5.38
C ARG A 79 -9.83 -3.11 5.84
N LYS A 80 -10.76 -3.84 5.20
CA LYS A 80 -12.18 -3.79 5.59
C LYS A 80 -12.45 -4.26 7.02
N GLU A 81 -11.73 -5.27 7.48
CA GLU A 81 -11.83 -5.74 8.87
C GLU A 81 -11.34 -4.66 9.85
N TRP A 82 -10.29 -3.94 9.50
CA TRP A 82 -9.81 -2.80 10.26
C TRP A 82 -10.82 -1.64 10.24
N GLU A 83 -11.40 -1.32 9.08
CA GLU A 83 -12.45 -0.32 8.90
C GLU A 83 -13.67 -0.61 9.79
N GLU A 84 -14.12 -1.86 9.86
CA GLU A 84 -15.26 -2.26 10.70
C GLU A 84 -14.99 -2.04 12.21
N GLN A 85 -13.74 -2.21 12.64
CA GLN A 85 -13.33 -1.92 14.01
C GLN A 85 -13.29 -0.41 14.30
N HIS A 86 -13.28 0.42 13.28
CA HIS A 86 -13.20 1.87 13.35
C HIS A 86 -14.43 2.56 12.72
N LYS A 87 -15.54 1.87 12.62
CA LYS A 87 -16.77 2.37 11.96
C LYS A 87 -17.40 3.61 12.62
N ASP A 88 -17.05 3.87 13.88
CA ASP A 88 -17.53 5.05 14.63
C ASP A 88 -16.72 6.33 14.29
N TYR A 89 -15.68 6.21 13.43
CA TYR A 89 -14.87 7.32 12.97
C TYR A 89 -15.17 7.65 11.51
N GLU A 90 -15.09 8.91 11.16
CA GLU A 90 -15.04 9.36 9.78
C GLU A 90 -13.62 9.14 9.23
N LEU A 91 -13.48 8.26 8.25
CA LEU A 91 -12.17 7.88 7.73
C LEU A 91 -11.79 8.71 6.51
N THR A 92 -10.60 9.30 6.55
CA THR A 92 -9.93 9.93 5.41
C THR A 92 -8.72 9.11 5.01
N TYR A 93 -8.72 8.61 3.78
CA TYR A 93 -7.61 7.83 3.23
C TYR A 93 -6.60 8.70 2.49
N ILE A 94 -5.33 8.56 2.81
CA ILE A 94 -4.23 9.20 2.10
C ILE A 94 -3.58 8.19 1.16
N TRP A 95 -3.72 8.41 -0.15
CA TRP A 95 -3.25 7.50 -1.18
C TRP A 95 -1.93 7.96 -1.81
N GLY A 96 -1.01 7.02 -1.98
CA GLY A 96 0.29 7.27 -2.61
C GLY A 96 0.26 7.06 -4.13
N PHE A 97 -0.73 7.57 -4.83
CA PHE A 97 -0.81 7.49 -6.30
C PHE A 97 -0.05 8.65 -6.94
N ASP A 98 0.83 8.33 -7.88
CA ASP A 98 1.59 9.30 -8.64
C ASP A 98 0.75 9.91 -9.81
N GLN A 99 1.33 10.87 -10.53
CA GLN A 99 0.63 11.58 -11.61
C GLN A 99 0.08 10.67 -12.72
N LYS A 100 0.66 9.48 -12.95
CA LYS A 100 0.20 8.52 -13.96
C LYS A 100 -0.96 7.65 -13.48
N GLU A 101 -1.31 7.71 -12.21
CA GLU A 101 -2.32 6.87 -11.58
C GLU A 101 -3.68 7.55 -11.40
N LYS A 102 -3.95 8.67 -12.09
CA LYS A 102 -5.21 9.43 -12.00
C LYS A 102 -6.46 8.56 -12.20
N ASN A 103 -6.51 7.74 -13.25
CA ASN A 103 -7.63 6.83 -13.50
C ASN A 103 -7.81 5.77 -12.39
N ARG A 104 -6.74 5.47 -11.65
CA ARG A 104 -6.79 4.57 -10.49
C ARG A 104 -7.38 5.29 -9.29
N ALA A 105 -7.07 6.56 -9.09
CA ALA A 105 -7.65 7.39 -8.04
C ALA A 105 -9.17 7.53 -8.23
N GLU A 106 -9.63 7.84 -9.42
CA GLU A 106 -11.06 7.95 -9.77
C GLU A 106 -11.81 6.64 -9.43
N ARG A 107 -11.30 5.50 -9.91
CA ARG A 107 -11.88 4.18 -9.57
C ARG A 107 -11.83 3.85 -8.07
N THR A 108 -10.87 4.39 -7.32
CA THR A 108 -10.77 4.19 -5.88
C THR A 108 -11.84 4.97 -5.13
N ILE A 109 -12.13 6.20 -5.57
CA ILE A 109 -13.24 7.02 -5.05
C ILE A 109 -14.57 6.33 -5.33
N GLU A 110 -14.80 5.93 -6.57
CA GLU A 110 -16.03 5.22 -6.97
C GLU A 110 -16.27 3.93 -6.18
N ALA A 111 -15.20 3.21 -5.86
CA ALA A 111 -15.29 1.95 -5.11
C ALA A 111 -15.50 2.14 -3.59
N ASN A 112 -15.31 3.34 -3.05
CA ASN A 112 -15.45 3.65 -1.62
C ASN A 112 -16.05 5.06 -1.42
N PRO A 113 -17.28 5.30 -1.90
CA PRO A 113 -17.86 6.65 -1.92
C PRO A 113 -18.21 7.21 -0.53
N GLN A 114 -18.23 6.36 0.49
CA GLN A 114 -18.53 6.73 1.87
C GLN A 114 -17.32 7.25 2.66
N ALA A 115 -16.12 7.14 2.11
CA ALA A 115 -14.89 7.59 2.76
C ALA A 115 -14.36 8.86 2.09
N ASN A 116 -13.61 9.65 2.84
CA ASN A 116 -12.85 10.78 2.29
C ASN A 116 -11.53 10.29 1.69
N HIS A 117 -11.06 10.94 0.64
CA HIS A 117 -9.84 10.54 -0.06
C HIS A 117 -8.95 11.75 -0.32
N GLU A 118 -7.67 11.62 -0.01
CA GLU A 118 -6.62 12.58 -0.32
C GLU A 118 -5.54 11.94 -1.19
N PHE A 119 -5.03 12.71 -2.17
CA PHE A 119 -4.03 12.25 -3.13
C PHE A 119 -2.84 13.22 -3.22
N PRO A 120 -2.04 13.38 -2.16
CA PRO A 120 -1.03 14.44 -2.06
C PRO A 120 0.04 14.43 -3.15
N LEU A 121 0.30 13.28 -3.78
CA LEU A 121 1.23 13.17 -4.90
C LEU A 121 0.60 13.59 -6.22
N LEU A 122 -0.69 13.24 -6.44
CA LEU A 122 -1.46 13.67 -7.60
C LEU A 122 -1.71 15.18 -7.58
N ASP A 123 -2.09 15.73 -6.43
CA ASP A 123 -2.37 17.16 -6.26
C ASP A 123 -1.13 18.01 -6.57
N ARG A 124 0.06 17.47 -6.31
CA ARG A 124 1.36 18.08 -6.64
C ARG A 124 1.90 17.64 -8.01
N GLN A 125 1.16 16.84 -8.76
CA GLN A 125 1.53 16.32 -10.07
C GLN A 125 2.92 15.63 -10.10
N LEU A 126 3.27 14.94 -9.01
CA LEU A 126 4.58 14.31 -8.87
C LEU A 126 4.64 12.99 -9.66
N SER A 127 5.66 12.86 -10.49
CA SER A 127 6.05 11.60 -11.11
C SER A 127 6.68 10.67 -10.08
N LYS A 128 6.79 9.40 -10.42
CA LYS A 128 7.44 8.40 -9.56
C LYS A 128 8.90 8.73 -9.29
N GLU A 129 9.60 9.22 -10.30
CA GLU A 129 10.99 9.64 -10.23
C GLU A 129 11.15 10.83 -9.27
N GLU A 130 10.26 11.81 -9.34
CA GLU A 130 10.26 12.97 -8.43
C GLU A 130 9.93 12.55 -7.00
N VAL A 131 9.00 11.60 -6.80
CA VAL A 131 8.69 11.04 -5.48
C VAL A 131 9.91 10.31 -4.90
N HIS A 132 10.66 9.56 -5.72
CA HIS A 132 11.90 8.90 -5.29
C HIS A 132 12.98 9.93 -4.91
N GLY A 133 13.20 10.93 -5.75
CA GLY A 133 14.17 12.00 -5.46
C GLY A 133 13.78 12.84 -4.24
N LEU A 134 12.48 13.07 -4.03
CA LEU A 134 12.00 13.74 -2.83
C LEU A 134 12.25 12.91 -1.57
N PHE A 135 12.01 11.59 -1.65
CA PHE A 135 12.31 10.66 -0.56
C PHE A 135 13.79 10.72 -0.16
N GLU A 136 14.69 10.62 -1.12
CA GLU A 136 16.15 10.63 -0.90
C GLU A 136 16.67 11.96 -0.32
N ARG A 137 16.00 13.09 -0.62
CA ARG A 137 16.33 14.39 -0.02
C ARG A 137 15.73 14.61 1.37
N THR A 138 14.65 13.87 1.69
CA THR A 138 13.91 14.04 2.94
C THR A 138 14.40 13.12 4.04
N PHE A 139 14.80 11.90 3.67
CA PHE A 139 15.15 10.85 4.61
C PHE A 139 16.57 10.34 4.36
N ASP A 140 17.28 9.98 5.42
CA ASP A 140 18.65 9.47 5.41
C ASP A 140 18.76 7.94 5.41
N PHE A 141 17.67 7.24 5.07
CA PHE A 141 17.63 5.78 4.97
C PHE A 141 17.22 5.29 3.58
N ALA A 142 17.66 4.07 3.24
CA ALA A 142 17.44 3.50 1.92
C ALA A 142 15.98 3.16 1.64
N ARG A 143 15.56 3.36 0.39
CA ARG A 143 14.28 2.86 -0.14
C ARG A 143 14.19 1.32 0.01
N PRO A 144 12.98 0.72 -0.12
CA PRO A 144 12.84 -0.73 -0.13
C PRO A 144 13.75 -1.41 -1.14
N LYS A 145 14.33 -2.54 -0.75
CA LYS A 145 15.30 -3.30 -1.54
C LYS A 145 14.83 -3.68 -2.95
N MET A 146 13.52 -3.85 -3.13
CA MET A 146 12.93 -4.17 -4.44
C MET A 146 13.28 -3.12 -5.50
N TYR A 147 13.41 -1.84 -5.15
CA TYR A 147 13.81 -0.79 -6.09
C TYR A 147 15.29 -0.91 -6.49
N GLU A 148 16.18 -1.29 -5.57
CA GLU A 148 17.58 -1.55 -5.87
C GLU A 148 17.77 -2.78 -6.77
N LEU A 149 16.87 -3.76 -6.64
CA LEU A 149 16.81 -4.95 -7.49
C LEU A 149 16.21 -4.67 -8.88
N GLY A 150 15.86 -3.41 -9.19
CA GLY A 150 15.34 -2.99 -10.48
C GLY A 150 13.83 -3.17 -10.66
N TYR A 151 13.08 -3.52 -9.62
CA TYR A 151 11.63 -3.64 -9.73
C TYR A 151 10.96 -2.26 -9.71
N PRO A 152 9.94 -2.06 -10.54
CA PRO A 152 9.26 -0.76 -10.61
C PRO A 152 8.40 -0.47 -9.36
N ASN A 153 8.10 -1.47 -8.54
CA ASN A 153 7.26 -1.35 -7.35
C ASN A 153 7.75 -2.26 -6.22
N ASN A 154 7.51 -1.84 -4.97
CA ASN A 154 7.71 -2.68 -3.78
C ASN A 154 6.52 -3.65 -3.58
N ASN A 155 6.32 -4.53 -4.55
CA ASN A 155 5.30 -5.58 -4.50
C ASN A 155 5.86 -6.86 -3.87
N CYS A 156 4.99 -7.88 -3.72
CA CYS A 156 5.42 -9.23 -3.37
C CYS A 156 6.46 -9.75 -4.37
N ILE A 157 7.40 -10.56 -3.91
CA ILE A 157 8.41 -11.22 -4.76
C ILE A 157 7.68 -12.12 -5.78
N GLY A 158 8.04 -12.02 -7.06
CA GLY A 158 7.39 -12.77 -8.14
C GLY A 158 5.96 -12.30 -8.48
N CYS A 159 5.57 -11.09 -8.09
CA CYS A 159 4.26 -10.53 -8.44
C CYS A 159 4.07 -10.47 -9.96
N ILE A 160 3.01 -11.09 -10.47
CA ILE A 160 2.67 -11.18 -11.91
C ILE A 160 1.73 -10.05 -12.40
N LYS A 161 1.55 -9.01 -11.58
CA LYS A 161 0.67 -7.86 -11.91
C LYS A 161 1.46 -6.73 -12.53
#